data_9ac10560108d7e626fb81ce5acef19fd
#
_entry.id   9ac10560108d7e626fb81ce5acef19fd
#
_cell.length_a   1.000
_cell.length_b   1.000
_cell.length_c   1.000
_cell.angle_alpha   90.00
_cell.angle_beta   90.00
_cell.angle_gamma   90.00
#
_symmetry.space_group_name_H-M   'P 1'
#
loop_
_entity.id
_entity.type
_entity.pdbx_description
1 polymer ?
#
loop_
_entity_poly.entity_id
_entity_poly.type
_entity_poly.pdbx_seq_one_letter_code
_entity_poly.pdbx_strand_id
1 'polypeptide(L)'
;LIVNTLFSKDVIKYHDYLKILIKNNFKCREKNETVLYFTSVNKVRIILSGSMALDKKITYPKNVDYLILAYQGRSDLDKKIVNIIKVIKPKNIILTHFDNSFPPISKNVNISNLRNVIPSNIGLIIPEYEKEIVL
;
A
#
# COMPACT_ATOMS: atom_id res chain seq x y z
N LEU A 1 6.87 -10.39 6.33
CA LEU A 1 7.43 -9.31 7.14
C LEU A 1 7.82 -9.81 8.53
N ILE A 2 6.88 -10.36 9.28
CA ILE A 2 7.10 -10.89 10.64
C ILE A 2 8.25 -11.91 10.68
N VAL A 3 8.32 -12.82 9.72
CA VAL A 3 9.38 -13.86 9.65
C VAL A 3 10.77 -13.24 9.49
N ASN A 4 10.94 -12.25 8.62
CA ASN A 4 12.23 -11.59 8.42
C ASN A 4 12.66 -10.78 9.66
N THR A 5 11.71 -10.25 10.41
CA THR A 5 11.98 -9.51 11.64
C THR A 5 12.37 -10.47 12.78
N LEU A 6 11.77 -11.66 12.85
CA LEU A 6 12.10 -12.68 13.85
C LEU A 6 13.54 -13.18 13.77
N PHE A 7 14.18 -13.05 12.61
CA PHE A 7 15.60 -13.43 12.38
C PHE A 7 16.55 -12.23 12.32
N SER A 8 16.08 -11.02 12.66
CA SER A 8 16.91 -9.82 12.66
C SER A 8 17.43 -9.49 14.06
N LYS A 9 18.54 -8.74 14.13
CA LYS A 9 19.06 -8.20 15.40
C LYS A 9 18.08 -7.29 16.14
N ASP A 10 17.05 -6.83 15.44
CA ASP A 10 16.00 -5.97 15.99
C ASP A 10 15.01 -6.74 16.89
N VAL A 11 14.98 -8.07 16.81
CA VAL A 11 14.12 -8.92 17.68
C VAL A 11 14.37 -8.65 19.16
N ILE A 12 15.65 -8.53 19.54
CA ILE A 12 16.01 -8.31 20.95
C ILE A 12 15.49 -6.95 21.41
N LYS A 13 15.67 -5.92 20.57
CA LYS A 13 15.28 -4.54 20.88
C LYS A 13 13.77 -4.36 20.95
N TYR A 14 13.00 -5.16 20.19
CA TYR A 14 11.57 -4.94 19.99
C TYR A 14 10.70 -6.13 20.39
N HIS A 15 11.27 -7.01 21.20
CA HIS A 15 10.65 -8.26 21.65
C HIS A 15 9.23 -8.09 22.22
N ASP A 16 8.98 -7.05 23.01
CA ASP A 16 7.65 -6.86 23.61
C ASP A 16 6.61 -6.43 22.57
N TYR A 17 7.00 -5.59 21.60
CA TYR A 17 6.14 -5.24 20.47
C TYR A 17 5.83 -6.44 19.59
N LEU A 18 6.79 -7.33 19.35
CA LEU A 18 6.59 -8.56 18.60
C LEU A 18 5.60 -9.48 19.29
N LYS A 19 5.69 -9.63 20.62
CA LYS A 19 4.70 -10.40 21.42
C LYS A 19 3.29 -9.84 21.24
N ILE A 20 3.13 -8.50 21.36
CA ILE A 20 1.83 -7.84 21.19
C ILE A 20 1.28 -8.06 19.78
N LEU A 21 2.11 -7.91 18.75
CA LEU A 21 1.71 -8.12 17.36
C LEU A 21 1.29 -9.56 17.09
N ILE A 22 2.07 -10.53 17.54
CA ILE A 22 1.75 -11.95 17.39
C ILE A 22 0.43 -12.24 18.10
N LYS A 23 0.26 -11.82 19.35
CA LYS A 23 -0.96 -11.99 20.12
C LYS A 23 -2.18 -11.39 19.43
N ASN A 24 -2.04 -10.15 18.93
CA ASN A 24 -3.13 -9.46 18.25
C ASN A 24 -3.46 -10.11 16.90
N ASN A 25 -2.45 -10.53 16.14
CA ASN A 25 -2.68 -11.23 14.88
C ASN A 25 -3.44 -12.56 15.04
N PHE A 26 -3.20 -13.29 16.13
CA PHE A 26 -3.97 -14.51 16.44
C PHE A 26 -5.39 -14.21 16.94
N LYS A 27 -5.62 -13.07 17.58
CA LYS A 27 -6.93 -12.66 18.06
C LYS A 27 -7.80 -11.97 17.01
N CYS A 28 -7.18 -11.40 15.97
CA CYS A 28 -7.91 -10.71 14.93
C CYS A 28 -8.71 -11.71 14.09
N ARG A 29 -10.04 -11.58 14.11
CA ARG A 29 -10.96 -12.41 13.32
C ARG A 29 -11.08 -11.93 11.87
N GLU A 30 -10.80 -10.65 11.61
CA GLU A 30 -10.96 -9.96 10.32
C GLU A 30 -9.68 -10.02 9.48
N LYS A 31 -9.09 -11.22 9.38
CA LYS A 31 -7.87 -11.42 8.59
C LYS A 31 -8.16 -11.21 7.11
N ASN A 32 -7.34 -10.37 6.48
CA ASN A 32 -7.37 -10.06 5.04
C ASN A 32 -8.55 -9.19 4.58
N GLU A 33 -9.28 -8.57 5.46
CA GLU A 33 -10.25 -7.56 5.06
C GLU A 33 -9.52 -6.28 4.64
N THR A 34 -9.85 -5.78 3.48
CA THR A 34 -9.32 -4.53 2.93
C THR A 34 -10.47 -3.61 2.63
N VAL A 35 -10.43 -2.42 3.21
CA VAL A 35 -11.40 -1.38 2.88
C VAL A 35 -10.87 -0.57 1.71
N LEU A 36 -11.72 -0.42 0.71
CA LEU A 36 -11.48 0.42 -0.44
C LEU A 36 -12.61 1.44 -0.53
N TYR A 37 -12.24 2.71 -0.59
CA TYR A 37 -13.21 3.78 -0.75
C TYR A 37 -13.19 4.26 -2.20
N PHE A 38 -14.37 4.36 -2.81
CA PHE A 38 -14.56 4.99 -4.10
C PHE A 38 -15.38 6.26 -3.92
N THR A 39 -14.89 7.36 -4.45
CA THR A 39 -15.59 8.65 -4.43
C THR A 39 -15.45 9.37 -5.77
N SER A 40 -16.35 10.31 -6.00
CA SER A 40 -16.28 11.20 -7.16
C SER A 40 -16.58 12.63 -6.71
N VAL A 41 -15.65 13.53 -6.99
CA VAL A 41 -15.77 14.97 -6.68
C VAL A 41 -15.55 15.75 -7.96
N ASN A 42 -16.49 16.60 -8.34
CA ASN A 42 -16.43 17.39 -9.58
C ASN A 42 -16.10 16.54 -10.84
N LYS A 43 -16.68 15.35 -10.95
CA LYS A 43 -16.43 14.36 -12.00
C LYS A 43 -15.05 13.68 -11.93
N VAL A 44 -14.17 14.05 -11.01
CA VAL A 44 -12.91 13.36 -10.77
C VAL A 44 -13.19 12.10 -9.93
N ARG A 45 -12.80 10.94 -10.45
CA ARG A 45 -13.06 9.63 -9.84
C ARG A 45 -11.81 9.17 -9.09
N ILE A 46 -11.97 8.90 -7.81
CA ILE A 46 -10.87 8.60 -6.90
C ILE A 46 -11.12 7.27 -6.19
N ILE A 47 -10.12 6.41 -6.17
CA ILE A 47 -10.05 5.23 -5.30
C ILE A 47 -9.01 5.48 -4.22
N LEU A 48 -9.39 5.27 -2.96
CA LEU A 48 -8.47 5.20 -1.83
C LEU A 48 -8.37 3.75 -1.36
N SER A 49 -7.18 3.16 -1.46
CA SER A 49 -6.90 1.79 -1.03
C SER A 49 -5.88 1.77 0.09
N GLY A 50 -6.31 1.31 1.26
CA GLY A 50 -5.45 1.13 2.44
C GLY A 50 -4.54 -0.10 2.37
N SER A 51 -4.57 -0.86 1.26
CA SER A 51 -3.80 -2.09 1.12
C SER A 51 -3.50 -2.40 -0.35
N MET A 52 -2.44 -3.17 -0.58
CA MET A 52 -2.07 -3.74 -1.88
C MET A 52 -2.83 -5.05 -2.21
N ALA A 53 -3.83 -5.44 -1.42
CA ALA A 53 -4.61 -6.65 -1.66
C ALA A 53 -5.90 -6.31 -2.42
N LEU A 54 -6.17 -7.06 -3.48
CA LEU A 54 -7.46 -7.05 -4.17
C LEU A 54 -8.18 -8.37 -3.90
N ASP A 55 -9.46 -8.29 -3.56
CA ASP A 55 -10.33 -9.46 -3.46
C ASP A 55 -10.84 -9.82 -4.86
N LYS A 56 -10.65 -11.07 -5.25
CA LYS A 56 -11.09 -11.57 -6.56
C LYS A 56 -12.62 -11.63 -6.72
N LYS A 57 -13.36 -11.59 -5.62
CA LYS A 57 -14.83 -11.64 -5.60
C LYS A 57 -15.47 -10.27 -5.82
N ILE A 58 -14.67 -9.20 -5.75
CA ILE A 58 -15.17 -7.82 -5.86
C ILE A 58 -14.92 -7.29 -7.27
N THR A 59 -15.94 -6.62 -7.81
CA THR A 59 -15.80 -5.84 -9.05
C THR A 59 -15.33 -4.43 -8.70
N TYR A 60 -14.16 -4.06 -9.14
CA TYR A 60 -13.58 -2.75 -8.88
C TYR A 60 -13.96 -1.73 -9.96
N PRO A 61 -14.17 -0.45 -9.61
CA PRO A 61 -14.28 0.63 -10.57
C PRO A 61 -13.04 0.71 -11.45
N LYS A 62 -13.23 0.92 -12.75
CA LYS A 62 -12.13 1.00 -13.74
C LYS A 62 -12.01 2.41 -14.29
N ASN A 63 -10.85 2.73 -14.88
CA ASN A 63 -10.56 3.99 -15.53
C ASN A 63 -10.76 5.19 -14.60
N VAL A 64 -10.30 5.06 -13.35
CA VAL A 64 -10.36 6.14 -12.37
C VAL A 64 -9.28 7.17 -12.64
N ASP A 65 -9.52 8.42 -12.25
CA ASP A 65 -8.57 9.49 -12.46
C ASP A 65 -7.38 9.36 -11.49
N TYR A 66 -7.67 9.00 -10.23
CA TYR A 66 -6.65 8.83 -9.21
C TYR A 66 -6.85 7.55 -8.41
N LEU A 67 -5.74 6.84 -8.18
CA LEU A 67 -5.64 5.75 -7.21
C LEU A 67 -4.68 6.17 -6.11
N ILE A 68 -5.18 6.42 -4.91
CA ILE A 68 -4.38 6.65 -3.70
C ILE A 68 -4.11 5.28 -3.09
N LEU A 69 -2.84 4.86 -3.05
CA LEU A 69 -2.45 3.49 -2.78
C LEU A 69 -1.42 3.40 -1.65
N ALA A 70 -1.77 2.67 -0.60
CA ALA A 70 -0.82 2.31 0.46
C ALA A 70 0.21 1.30 -0.10
N TYR A 71 1.45 1.74 -0.29
CA TYR A 71 2.53 0.95 -0.90
C TYR A 71 3.48 0.38 0.16
N GLN A 72 2.99 -0.57 0.96
CA GLN A 72 3.73 -1.13 2.08
C GLN A 72 3.27 -2.56 2.44
N GLY A 73 4.02 -3.19 3.33
CA GLY A 73 3.61 -4.38 4.07
C GLY A 73 3.79 -5.72 3.35
N ARG A 74 4.41 -5.74 2.17
CA ARG A 74 4.61 -6.98 1.38
C ARG A 74 6.01 -7.04 0.77
N SER A 75 6.45 -8.25 0.47
CA SER A 75 7.71 -8.50 -0.25
C SER A 75 7.56 -8.47 -1.78
N ASP A 76 6.31 -8.56 -2.28
CA ASP A 76 5.96 -8.68 -3.69
C ASP A 76 5.28 -7.41 -4.25
N LEU A 77 5.65 -6.24 -3.74
CA LEU A 77 4.99 -4.95 -4.04
C LEU A 77 4.92 -4.66 -5.55
N ASP A 78 6.02 -4.85 -6.29
CA ASP A 78 6.08 -4.60 -7.73
C ASP A 78 5.10 -5.48 -8.51
N LYS A 79 4.97 -6.75 -8.14
CA LYS A 79 3.98 -7.65 -8.76
C LYS A 79 2.55 -7.24 -8.43
N LYS A 80 2.33 -6.77 -7.20
CA LYS A 80 1.00 -6.35 -6.74
C LYS A 80 0.53 -5.08 -7.42
N ILE A 81 1.39 -4.07 -7.55
CA ILE A 81 1.02 -2.82 -8.22
C ILE A 81 0.67 -3.06 -9.68
N VAL A 82 1.41 -3.91 -10.39
CA VAL A 82 1.07 -4.30 -11.77
C VAL A 82 -0.32 -4.93 -11.86
N ASN A 83 -0.65 -5.82 -10.93
CA ASN A 83 -1.98 -6.44 -10.90
C ASN A 83 -3.09 -5.41 -10.61
N ILE A 84 -2.86 -4.50 -9.67
CA ILE A 84 -3.81 -3.42 -9.33
C ILE A 84 -4.04 -2.53 -10.55
N ILE A 85 -2.98 -2.13 -11.25
CA ILE A 85 -3.06 -1.32 -12.48
C ILE A 85 -3.90 -2.03 -13.55
N LYS A 86 -3.71 -3.33 -13.76
CA LYS A 86 -4.48 -4.11 -14.73
C LYS A 86 -5.98 -4.16 -14.41
N VAL A 87 -6.32 -4.22 -13.13
CA VAL A 87 -7.70 -4.33 -12.66
C VAL A 87 -8.40 -2.98 -12.66
N ILE A 88 -7.78 -1.96 -12.07
CA ILE A 88 -8.38 -0.62 -11.82
C ILE A 88 -8.18 0.31 -13.01
N LYS A 89 -7.07 0.20 -13.74
CA LYS A 89 -6.68 1.07 -14.87
C LYS A 89 -6.72 2.55 -14.48
N PRO A 90 -5.97 2.98 -13.46
CA PRO A 90 -5.94 4.38 -13.04
C PRO A 90 -5.19 5.22 -14.07
N LYS A 91 -5.53 6.52 -14.17
CA LYS A 91 -4.73 7.51 -14.93
C LYS A 91 -3.51 7.95 -14.12
N ASN A 92 -3.69 8.11 -12.81
CA ASN A 92 -2.65 8.55 -11.89
C ASN A 92 -2.64 7.67 -10.63
N ILE A 93 -1.46 7.44 -10.08
CA ILE A 93 -1.26 6.74 -8.80
C ILE A 93 -0.58 7.71 -7.85
N ILE A 94 -1.15 7.89 -6.66
CA ILE A 94 -0.57 8.62 -5.54
C ILE A 94 -0.14 7.60 -4.50
N LEU A 95 1.13 7.56 -4.16
CA LEU A 95 1.64 6.63 -3.15
C LEU A 95 1.39 7.17 -1.74
N THR A 96 1.04 6.27 -0.83
CA THR A 96 0.99 6.53 0.61
C THR A 96 1.67 5.40 1.37
N HIS A 97 2.04 5.62 2.62
CA HIS A 97 2.67 4.62 3.50
C HIS A 97 4.00 4.00 3.00
N PHE A 98 4.66 4.57 2.00
CA PHE A 98 5.93 4.08 1.49
C PHE A 98 7.13 4.56 2.32
N ASP A 99 6.99 5.72 2.95
CA ASP A 99 7.97 6.42 3.76
C ASP A 99 7.88 6.05 5.25
N ASN A 100 6.74 5.54 5.66
CA ASN A 100 6.49 5.22 7.06
C ASN A 100 6.81 3.76 7.33
N SER A 101 8.02 3.54 7.81
CA SER A 101 8.27 2.32 8.54
C SER A 101 7.47 2.40 9.84
N PHE A 102 6.62 1.43 10.07
CA PHE A 102 6.04 1.22 11.40
C PHE A 102 7.21 0.87 12.33
N PRO A 103 7.82 1.87 13.01
CA PRO A 103 8.95 1.55 13.86
C PRO A 103 8.47 0.59 14.93
N PRO A 104 9.16 -0.46 15.15
CA PRO A 104 10.50 -0.88 14.71
C PRO A 104 10.51 -1.98 13.64
N ILE A 105 9.41 -2.25 12.99
CA ILE A 105 9.15 -3.52 12.32
C ILE A 105 9.29 -3.43 10.81
N SER A 106 9.04 -2.29 10.22
CA SER A 106 9.19 -2.09 8.79
C SER A 106 10.21 -0.99 8.47
N LYS A 107 11.07 -1.27 7.50
CA LYS A 107 11.97 -0.28 6.90
C LYS A 107 11.21 0.49 5.83
N ASN A 108 11.68 1.69 5.52
CA ASN A 108 11.20 2.44 4.35
C ASN A 108 11.21 1.56 3.11
N VAL A 109 10.17 1.65 2.33
CA VAL A 109 10.06 0.87 1.09
C VAL A 109 10.93 1.53 0.03
N ASN A 110 11.76 0.72 -0.65
CA ASN A 110 12.51 1.21 -1.79
C ASN A 110 11.57 1.40 -2.99
N ILE A 111 11.37 2.65 -3.39
CA ILE A 111 10.52 3.04 -4.51
C ILE A 111 11.30 3.41 -5.78
N SER A 112 12.63 3.28 -5.78
CA SER A 112 13.50 3.70 -6.90
C SER A 112 13.16 2.99 -8.21
N ASN A 113 12.71 1.76 -8.16
CA ASN A 113 12.36 0.96 -9.33
C ASN A 113 10.92 1.16 -9.84
N LEU A 114 10.08 1.89 -9.13
CA LEU A 114 8.65 2.00 -9.46
C LEU A 114 8.39 2.57 -10.85
N ARG A 115 9.22 3.53 -11.29
CA ARG A 115 9.09 4.12 -12.64
C ARG A 115 9.32 3.11 -13.76
N ASN A 116 10.06 2.02 -13.50
CA ASN A 116 10.28 0.94 -14.46
C ASN A 116 9.13 -0.06 -14.46
N VAL A 117 8.38 -0.14 -13.37
CA VAL A 117 7.29 -1.11 -13.18
C VAL A 117 5.94 -0.54 -13.62
N ILE A 118 5.72 0.77 -13.41
CA ILE A 118 4.49 1.46 -13.77
C ILE A 118 4.58 1.90 -15.24
N PRO A 119 3.57 1.59 -16.09
CA PRO A 119 3.53 2.05 -17.48
C PRO A 119 3.69 3.57 -17.61
N SER A 120 4.41 4.03 -18.60
CA SER A 120 4.73 5.45 -18.81
C SER A 120 3.52 6.37 -19.03
N ASN A 121 2.42 5.80 -19.48
CA ASN A 121 1.14 6.51 -19.66
C ASN A 121 0.35 6.70 -18.36
N ILE A 122 0.84 6.19 -17.22
CA ILE A 122 0.23 6.39 -15.89
C ILE A 122 1.08 7.37 -15.10
N GLY A 123 0.44 8.44 -14.62
CA GLY A 123 1.08 9.41 -13.73
C GLY A 123 1.45 8.74 -12.38
N LEU A 124 2.66 8.98 -11.90
CA LEU A 124 3.08 8.56 -10.55
C LEU A 124 3.42 9.79 -9.73
N ILE A 125 2.65 10.00 -8.69
CA ILE A 125 2.80 11.10 -7.74
C ILE A 125 3.32 10.51 -6.43
N ILE A 126 4.49 10.99 -6.02
CA ILE A 126 5.12 10.63 -4.74
C ILE A 126 4.98 11.87 -3.86
N PRO A 127 4.13 11.84 -2.83
CA PRO A 127 3.96 12.98 -1.94
C PRO A 127 5.27 13.35 -1.24
N GLU A 128 5.52 14.64 -1.14
CA GLU A 128 6.59 15.19 -0.31
C GLU A 128 5.99 15.71 1.00
N TYR A 129 6.77 15.63 2.06
CA TYR A 129 6.34 16.10 3.38
C TYR A 129 5.97 17.60 3.33
N GLU A 130 4.86 17.96 3.96
CA GLU A 130 4.32 19.34 4.02
C GLU A 130 3.99 19.98 2.65
N LYS A 131 3.96 19.22 1.56
CA LYS A 131 3.49 19.73 0.27
C LYS A 131 2.06 19.29 -0.04
N GLU A 132 1.27 20.25 -0.46
CA GLU A 132 -0.09 20.02 -0.93
C GLU A 132 -0.10 19.37 -2.32
N ILE A 133 -1.02 18.44 -2.55
CA ILE A 133 -1.29 17.87 -3.88
C ILE A 133 -2.65 18.38 -4.32
N VAL A 134 -2.66 19.20 -5.35
CA VAL A 134 -3.89 19.64 -6.00
C VAL A 134 -4.26 18.65 -7.09
N LEU A 135 -5.49 18.08 -7.03
CA LEU A 135 -6.01 17.05 -7.94
C LEU A 135 -6.87 17.65 -9.05
#